data_300f300635c2fdcaed4d80d85ef0cbeb
#
_entry.id   300f300635c2fdcaed4d80d85ef0cbeb
#
_cell.length_a   1.000
_cell.length_b   1.000
_cell.length_c   1.000
_cell.angle_alpha   90.00
_cell.angle_beta   90.00
_cell.angle_gamma   90.00
#
_symmetry.space_group_name_H-M   'P 1'
#
loop_
_entity.id
_entity.type
_entity.pdbx_description
1 polymer ?
#
loop_
_entity_poly.entity_id
_entity_poly.type
_entity_poly.pdbx_seq_one_letter_code
_entity_poly.pdbx_strand_id
1 'polypeptide(L)'
;MSETRAVLRGVRLSVDKGRLVADLIRGKQVDQALNILTFTQKKAAGIVKKVLESAIANAEHNDGADIDDLKVKTIFVEQGTTLKRSAARAKGRGARLSKPTCHVYVTVGN
;
A
#
# COMPACT_ATOMS: atom_id res chain seq x y z
N MET A 1 -24.25 4.20 -1.51
CA MET A 1 -22.80 4.36 -1.75
C MET A 1 -22.05 3.26 -1.07
N SER A 2 -21.38 2.42 -1.82
CA SER A 2 -20.57 1.38 -1.23
C SER A 2 -19.11 1.79 -1.23
N GLU A 3 -18.45 1.52 -0.12
CA GLU A 3 -17.03 1.67 0.00
C GLU A 3 -16.46 0.33 0.43
N THR A 4 -15.41 -0.09 -0.24
CA THR A 4 -14.78 -1.37 0.03
C THR A 4 -13.31 -1.15 0.33
N ARG A 5 -12.84 -1.77 1.38
CA ARG A 5 -11.48 -1.57 1.88
C ARG A 5 -10.64 -2.82 1.71
N ALA A 6 -9.38 -2.62 1.40
CA ALA A 6 -8.36 -3.66 1.48
C ALA A 6 -7.20 -3.14 2.33
N VAL A 7 -6.59 -4.04 3.06
CA VAL A 7 -5.49 -3.71 3.97
C VAL A 7 -4.38 -4.72 3.77
N LEU A 8 -3.16 -4.23 3.66
CA LEU A 8 -1.97 -5.07 3.69
C LEU A 8 -1.13 -4.65 4.88
N ARG A 9 -0.92 -5.57 5.81
CA ARG A 9 -0.20 -5.29 7.04
C ARG A 9 1.19 -5.88 7.03
N GLY A 10 2.11 -5.20 7.70
CA GLY A 10 3.46 -5.73 7.93
C GLY A 10 4.32 -5.83 6.68
N VAL A 11 4.14 -4.93 5.74
CA VAL A 11 4.92 -4.91 4.51
C VAL A 11 6.31 -4.34 4.78
N ARG A 12 7.33 -4.99 4.25
CA ARG A 12 8.72 -4.52 4.33
C ARG A 12 8.94 -3.34 3.39
N LEU A 13 8.53 -2.17 3.84
CA LEU A 13 8.58 -0.94 3.06
C LEU A 13 8.61 0.24 4.02
N SER A 14 9.38 1.27 3.69
CA SER A 14 9.35 2.48 4.48
C SER A 14 8.06 3.26 4.23
N VAL A 15 7.55 3.88 5.28
CA VAL A 15 6.34 4.70 5.22
C VAL A 15 6.46 5.80 4.17
N ASP A 16 7.62 6.46 4.12
CA ASP A 16 7.82 7.58 3.20
C ASP A 16 7.71 7.15 1.73
N LYS A 17 8.28 6.00 1.39
CA LYS A 17 8.19 5.47 0.02
C LYS A 17 6.77 5.08 -0.34
N GLY A 18 6.06 4.49 0.62
CA GLY A 18 4.66 4.14 0.42
C GLY A 18 3.78 5.38 0.24
N ARG A 19 4.02 6.40 1.03
CA ARG A 19 3.25 7.66 0.95
C ARG A 19 3.46 8.39 -0.36
N LEU A 20 4.67 8.38 -0.90
CA LEU A 20 4.94 8.98 -2.21
C LEU A 20 4.07 8.36 -3.29
N VAL A 21 3.97 7.04 -3.29
CA VAL A 21 3.16 6.32 -4.27
C VAL A 21 1.67 6.54 -4.01
N ALA A 22 1.25 6.52 -2.75
CA ALA A 22 -0.14 6.75 -2.39
C ALA A 22 -0.64 8.11 -2.87
N ASP A 23 0.20 9.12 -2.76
CA ASP A 23 -0.15 10.48 -3.21
C ASP A 23 -0.40 10.56 -4.71
N LEU A 24 0.22 9.68 -5.49
CA LEU A 24 0.06 9.67 -6.95
C LEU A 24 -1.32 9.20 -7.38
N ILE A 25 -1.98 8.38 -6.58
CA ILE A 25 -3.24 7.74 -6.99
C ILE A 25 -4.45 8.19 -6.19
N ARG A 26 -4.26 8.99 -5.15
CA ARG A 26 -5.37 9.43 -4.30
C ARG A 26 -6.40 10.21 -5.10
N GLY A 27 -7.66 9.81 -5.00
CA GLY A 27 -8.77 10.49 -5.67
C GLY A 27 -8.95 10.16 -7.15
N LYS A 28 -8.10 9.31 -7.70
CA LYS A 28 -8.18 8.95 -9.12
C LYS A 28 -9.08 7.75 -9.33
N GLN A 29 -9.61 7.63 -10.53
CA GLN A 29 -10.35 6.41 -10.90
C GLN A 29 -9.41 5.22 -10.88
N VAL A 30 -9.96 4.05 -10.57
CA VAL A 30 -9.13 2.86 -10.35
C VAL A 30 -8.33 2.45 -11.59
N ASP A 31 -8.89 2.63 -12.78
CA ASP A 31 -8.17 2.32 -14.01
C ASP A 31 -6.96 3.24 -14.21
N GLN A 32 -7.13 4.53 -13.94
CA GLN A 32 -6.02 5.49 -13.99
C GLN A 32 -4.98 5.18 -12.92
N ALA A 33 -5.44 4.85 -11.72
CA ALA A 33 -4.55 4.50 -10.63
C ALA A 33 -3.71 3.26 -10.96
N LEU A 34 -4.33 2.24 -11.53
CA LEU A 34 -3.61 1.02 -11.93
C LEU A 34 -2.57 1.31 -13.01
N ASN A 35 -2.89 2.18 -13.96
CA ASN A 35 -1.94 2.57 -15.00
C ASN A 35 -0.74 3.31 -14.40
N ILE A 36 -1.00 4.25 -13.51
CA ILE A 36 0.08 4.98 -12.83
C ILE A 36 0.99 4.01 -12.08
N LEU A 37 0.42 3.08 -11.35
CA LEU A 37 1.20 2.11 -10.57
C LEU A 37 1.99 1.16 -11.45
N THR A 38 1.41 0.77 -12.59
CA THR A 38 2.08 -0.13 -13.53
C THR A 38 3.34 0.51 -14.12
N PHE A 39 3.29 1.80 -14.40
CA PHE A 39 4.41 2.51 -15.04
C PHE A 39 5.35 3.20 -14.04
N THR A 40 5.04 3.13 -12.76
CA THR A 40 5.93 3.67 -11.73
C THR A 40 6.95 2.61 -11.35
N GLN A 41 8.21 2.88 -11.64
CA GLN A 41 9.31 1.93 -11.40
C GLN A 41 9.81 2.03 -9.97
N LYS A 42 8.96 1.58 -9.03
CA LYS A 42 9.31 1.56 -7.61
C LYS A 42 8.69 0.32 -6.98
N LYS A 43 9.41 -0.25 -6.02
CA LYS A 43 8.91 -1.40 -5.25
C LYS A 43 7.56 -1.08 -4.59
N ALA A 44 7.44 0.13 -4.06
CA ALA A 44 6.22 0.58 -3.39
C ALA A 44 5.01 0.54 -4.34
N ALA A 45 5.21 0.89 -5.62
CA ALA A 45 4.14 0.88 -6.59
C ALA A 45 3.57 -0.52 -6.81
N GLY A 46 4.43 -1.53 -6.88
CA GLY A 46 3.99 -2.92 -7.01
C GLY A 46 3.18 -3.39 -5.82
N ILE A 47 3.60 -3.00 -4.62
CA ILE A 47 2.91 -3.35 -3.38
C ILE A 47 1.54 -2.67 -3.32
N VAL A 48 1.49 -1.36 -3.57
CA VAL A 48 0.23 -0.61 -3.55
C VAL A 48 -0.73 -1.12 -4.63
N LYS A 49 -0.19 -1.49 -5.79
CA LYS A 49 -1.00 -2.05 -6.88
C LYS A 49 -1.72 -3.32 -6.44
N LYS A 50 -1.04 -4.21 -5.73
CA LYS A 50 -1.64 -5.45 -5.23
C LYS A 50 -2.77 -5.16 -4.25
N VAL A 51 -2.59 -4.21 -3.36
CA VAL A 51 -3.62 -3.83 -2.40
C VAL A 51 -4.82 -3.23 -3.12
N LEU A 52 -4.57 -2.37 -4.10
CA LEU A 52 -5.64 -1.76 -4.90
C LEU A 52 -6.41 -2.82 -5.69
N GLU A 53 -5.72 -3.75 -6.33
CA GLU A 53 -6.37 -4.85 -7.04
C GLU A 53 -7.24 -5.68 -6.11
N SER A 54 -6.77 -5.91 -4.88
CA SER A 54 -7.53 -6.62 -3.87
C SER A 54 -8.80 -5.87 -3.49
N ALA A 55 -8.70 -4.55 -3.31
CA ALA A 55 -9.87 -3.72 -3.00
C ALA A 55 -10.89 -3.74 -4.14
N ILE A 56 -10.41 -3.66 -5.37
CA ILE A 56 -11.27 -3.72 -6.57
C ILE A 56 -11.99 -5.07 -6.63
N ALA A 57 -11.25 -6.16 -6.46
CA ALA A 57 -11.83 -7.49 -6.48
C ALA A 57 -12.89 -7.66 -5.39
N ASN A 58 -12.62 -7.16 -4.18
CA ASN A 58 -13.58 -7.21 -3.10
C ASN A 58 -14.84 -6.40 -3.43
N ALA A 59 -14.69 -5.25 -4.06
CA ALA A 59 -15.83 -4.42 -4.45
C ALA A 59 -16.69 -5.12 -5.49
N GLU A 60 -16.07 -5.74 -6.47
CA GLU A 60 -16.80 -6.48 -7.51
C GLU A 60 -17.53 -7.70 -6.95
N HIS A 61 -16.84 -8.50 -6.14
CA HIS A 61 -17.40 -9.76 -5.62
C HIS A 61 -18.41 -9.56 -4.50
N ASN A 62 -18.13 -8.66 -3.58
CA ASN A 62 -18.96 -8.51 -2.38
C ASN A 62 -20.07 -7.49 -2.55
N ASP A 63 -19.80 -6.43 -3.31
CA ASP A 63 -20.74 -5.32 -3.45
C ASP A 63 -21.36 -5.22 -4.84
N GLY A 64 -20.92 -6.08 -5.78
CA GLY A 64 -21.41 -6.03 -7.16
C GLY A 64 -21.08 -4.75 -7.89
N ALA A 65 -20.03 -4.06 -7.46
CA ALA A 65 -19.67 -2.77 -8.01
C ALA A 65 -19.10 -2.91 -9.43
N ASP A 66 -19.38 -1.90 -10.25
CA ASP A 66 -18.80 -1.79 -11.59
C ASP A 66 -17.44 -1.10 -11.46
N ILE A 67 -16.39 -1.73 -11.98
CA ILE A 67 -15.04 -1.20 -11.89
C ILE A 67 -14.94 0.22 -12.49
N ASP A 68 -15.72 0.50 -13.53
CA ASP A 68 -15.68 1.80 -14.22
C ASP A 68 -16.17 2.95 -13.31
N ASP A 69 -16.93 2.63 -12.28
CA ASP A 69 -17.47 3.62 -11.35
C ASP A 69 -16.62 3.78 -10.10
N LEU A 70 -15.58 2.97 -9.94
CA LEU A 70 -14.78 2.97 -8.74
C LEU A 70 -13.67 4.01 -8.79
N LYS A 71 -13.47 4.66 -7.66
CA LYS A 71 -12.36 5.61 -7.43
C LYS A 71 -11.59 5.20 -6.20
N VAL A 72 -10.34 5.62 -6.14
CA VAL A 72 -9.55 5.50 -4.92
C VAL A 72 -10.03 6.58 -3.96
N LYS A 73 -10.94 6.23 -3.08
CA LYS A 73 -11.53 7.19 -2.13
C LYS A 73 -10.52 7.61 -1.08
N THR A 74 -9.88 6.63 -0.49
CA THR A 74 -8.93 6.85 0.58
C THR A 74 -7.77 5.90 0.38
N ILE A 75 -6.58 6.42 0.53
CA ILE A 75 -5.38 5.60 0.62
C ILE A 75 -4.44 6.25 1.62
N PHE A 76 -3.96 5.47 2.55
CA PHE A 76 -2.95 5.95 3.48
C PHE A 76 -2.02 4.82 3.87
N VAL A 77 -0.83 5.20 4.29
CA VAL A 77 0.21 4.30 4.71
C VAL A 77 0.56 4.64 6.14
N GLU A 78 0.49 3.64 6.99
CA GLU A 78 0.72 3.78 8.41
C GLU A 78 2.00 3.06 8.79
N GLN A 79 2.78 3.67 9.67
CA GLN A 79 4.00 3.03 10.14
C GLN A 79 3.67 1.79 10.98
N GLY A 80 4.28 0.69 10.59
CA GLY A 80 4.14 -0.56 11.33
C GLY A 80 5.26 -0.76 12.33
N THR A 81 5.35 -1.96 12.84
CA THR A 81 6.39 -2.33 13.78
C THR A 81 7.74 -2.33 13.08
N THR A 82 8.71 -1.68 13.69
CA THR A 82 10.08 -1.72 13.21
C THR A 82 10.79 -2.91 13.84
N LEU A 83 11.27 -3.81 12.99
CA LEU A 83 12.05 -4.94 13.45
C LEU A 83 13.48 -4.46 13.69
N LYS A 84 13.85 -4.34 14.96
CA LYS A 84 15.20 -3.97 15.34
C LYS A 84 15.97 -5.23 15.69
N ARG A 85 16.97 -5.52 14.89
CA ARG A 85 17.88 -6.60 15.19
C ARG A 85 19.24 -6.01 15.53
N SER A 86 19.73 -6.42 16.68
CA SER A 86 21.08 -6.14 17.08
C SER A 86 21.93 -7.35 16.71
N ALA A 87 22.78 -7.21 15.73
CA ALA A 87 23.75 -8.24 15.41
C ALA A 87 24.98 -8.00 16.26
N ALA A 88 25.33 -8.96 17.10
CA ALA A 88 26.56 -8.91 17.85
C ALA A 88 27.73 -9.01 16.87
N ARG A 89 28.59 -8.02 16.88
CA ARG A 89 29.80 -8.02 16.08
C ARG A 89 30.99 -8.23 16.98
N ALA A 90 32.05 -8.82 16.44
CA ALA A 90 33.33 -8.83 17.11
C ALA A 90 33.70 -7.42 17.51
N LYS A 91 34.27 -7.22 18.67
CA LYS A 91 34.62 -5.93 19.26
C LYS A 91 33.43 -5.16 19.88
N GLY A 92 32.36 -5.84 20.20
CA GLY A 92 31.24 -5.21 20.89
C GLY A 92 30.48 -4.15 20.09
N ARG A 93 30.71 -4.07 18.79
CA ARG A 93 29.94 -3.18 17.94
C ARG A 93 28.62 -3.83 17.59
N GLY A 94 27.55 -3.38 18.19
CA GLY A 94 26.22 -3.73 17.75
C GLY A 94 25.87 -2.94 16.50
N ALA A 95 25.65 -3.63 15.38
CA ALA A 95 25.05 -2.99 14.23
C ALA A 95 23.55 -3.12 14.38
N ARG A 96 22.86 -2.02 14.52
CA ARG A 96 21.41 -2.00 14.52
C ARG A 96 20.92 -2.12 13.09
N LEU A 97 20.29 -3.25 12.82
CA LEU A 97 19.57 -3.42 11.56
C LEU A 97 18.13 -3.04 11.80
N SER A 98 17.72 -1.92 11.27
CA SER A 98 16.36 -1.46 11.36
C SER A 98 15.64 -1.85 10.07
N LYS A 99 14.61 -2.67 10.19
CA LYS A 99 13.79 -3.08 9.04
C LYS A 99 12.41 -2.47 9.20
N PRO A 100 12.15 -1.34 8.53
CA PRO A 100 10.85 -0.69 8.65
C PRO A 100 9.77 -1.53 7.99
N THR A 101 8.61 -1.54 8.62
CA THR A 101 7.40 -2.11 8.01
C THR A 101 6.33 -1.03 7.99
N CYS A 102 5.34 -1.22 7.14
CA CYS A 102 4.19 -0.33 7.10
C CYS A 102 2.93 -1.12 6.80
N HIS A 103 1.81 -0.46 6.99
CA HIS A 103 0.49 -0.97 6.65
C HIS A 103 -0.10 -0.07 5.59
N VAL A 104 -0.66 -0.68 4.55
CA VAL A 104 -1.28 0.06 3.44
C VAL A 104 -2.78 -0.17 3.50
N TYR A 105 -3.53 0.92 3.55
CA TYR A 105 -4.99 0.90 3.59
C TYR A 105 -5.53 1.59 2.35
N VAL A 106 -6.36 0.88 1.60
CA VAL A 106 -6.99 1.42 0.39
C VAL A 106 -8.50 1.22 0.49
N THR A 107 -9.25 2.28 0.27
CA THR A 107 -10.71 2.23 0.17
C THR A 107 -11.11 2.68 -1.22
N VAL A 108 -11.90 1.86 -1.91
CA VAL A 108 -12.46 2.20 -3.21
C VAL A 108 -13.95 2.36 -3.07
N GLY A 109 -14.53 3.21 -3.91
CA GLY A 109 -15.95 3.47 -3.90
C GLY A 109 -16.34 4.34 -5.08
N ASN A 110 -17.63 4.52 -5.25
CA ASN A 110 -18.16 5.37 -6.32
C ASN A 110 -18.48 6.81 -5.87
#